data_982ececd3231b02e52807c04a8e51415
#
_entry.id   982ececd3231b02e52807c04a8e51415
#
_cell.length_a   1.000
_cell.length_b   1.000
_cell.length_c   1.000
_cell.angle_alpha   90.00
_cell.angle_beta   90.00
_cell.angle_gamma   90.00
#
_symmetry.space_group_name_H-M   'P 1'
#
loop_
_entity.id
_entity.type
_entity.pdbx_description
1 polymer ?
#
loop_
_entity_poly.entity_id
_entity_poly.type
_entity_poly.pdbx_seq_one_letter_code
_entity_poly.pdbx_strand_id
1 'polypeptide(L)' 'MLKIDGHTTVREILKTHPETFPVFLGHGMCEDCKANPPPVPLQHFASKHCGGDLSGLIRELSAAAADN' A
#
# COMPACT_ATOMS: atom_id res chain seq x y z
N MET A 1 -7.49 14.47 4.56
CA MET A 1 -7.99 13.68 3.42
C MET A 1 -6.87 12.83 2.83
N LEU A 2 -7.08 11.56 2.77
CA LEU A 2 -6.10 10.65 2.19
C LEU A 2 -6.14 10.70 0.67
N LYS A 3 -4.95 10.83 0.07
CA LYS A 3 -4.83 10.81 -1.37
C LYS A 3 -3.72 9.82 -1.75
N ILE A 4 -4.13 8.69 -2.29
CA ILE A 4 -3.21 7.64 -2.72
C ILE A 4 -3.29 7.50 -4.23
N ASP A 5 -2.14 7.47 -4.90
CA ASP A 5 -2.05 7.24 -6.33
C ASP A 5 -0.85 6.36 -6.64
N GLY A 6 -0.62 6.11 -7.93
CA GLY A 6 0.46 5.22 -8.34
C GLY A 6 1.86 5.73 -8.01
N HIS A 7 2.01 7.02 -7.73
CA HIS A 7 3.30 7.60 -7.40
C HIS A 7 3.56 7.65 -5.91
N THR A 8 2.53 7.43 -5.08
CA THR A 8 2.70 7.39 -3.64
C THR A 8 3.50 6.15 -3.26
N THR A 9 4.52 6.32 -2.43
CA THR A 9 5.36 5.19 -2.05
C THR A 9 4.72 4.37 -0.94
N VAL A 10 5.04 3.07 -0.91
CA VAL A 10 4.58 2.18 0.14
C VAL A 10 5.04 2.70 1.50
N ARG A 11 6.29 3.17 1.57
CA ARG A 11 6.85 3.72 2.80
C ARG A 11 5.99 4.86 3.35
N GLU A 12 5.61 5.78 2.48
CA GLU A 12 4.82 6.93 2.89
C GLU A 12 3.43 6.51 3.37
N ILE A 13 2.82 5.57 2.68
CA ILE A 13 1.51 5.07 3.07
C ILE A 13 1.57 4.41 4.45
N LEU A 14 2.54 3.55 4.68
CA LEU A 14 2.66 2.86 5.97
C LEU A 14 3.07 3.80 7.09
N LYS A 15 3.76 4.87 6.77
CA LYS A 15 4.16 5.86 7.77
C LYS A 15 2.97 6.70 8.22
N THR A 16 2.12 7.11 7.29
CA THR A 16 0.97 7.95 7.59
C THR A 16 -0.28 7.16 7.94
N HIS A 17 -0.41 5.96 7.38
CA HIS A 17 -1.58 5.10 7.58
C HIS A 17 -1.16 3.67 7.86
N PRO A 18 -0.59 3.40 9.05
CA PRO A 18 -0.14 2.05 9.40
C PRO A 18 -1.26 1.01 9.40
N GLU A 19 -2.49 1.46 9.51
CA GLU A 19 -3.65 0.57 9.46
C GLU A 19 -3.83 -0.11 8.11
N THR A 20 -3.11 0.35 7.07
CA THR A 20 -3.17 -0.27 5.74
C THR A 20 -2.24 -1.48 5.60
N PHE A 21 -1.41 -1.74 6.60
CA PHE A 21 -0.45 -2.83 6.52
C PHE A 21 -1.09 -4.19 6.19
N PRO A 22 -2.24 -4.57 6.79
CA PRO A 22 -2.88 -5.85 6.45
C PRO A 22 -3.22 -5.99 4.97
N VAL A 23 -3.54 -4.88 4.31
CA VAL A 23 -3.82 -4.90 2.87
C VAL A 23 -2.56 -5.32 2.10
N PHE A 24 -1.42 -4.73 2.45
CA PHE A 24 -0.16 -5.08 1.81
C PHE A 24 0.22 -6.54 2.07
N LEU A 25 0.00 -7.02 3.29
CA LEU A 25 0.27 -8.41 3.61
C LEU A 25 -0.57 -9.36 2.77
N GLY A 26 -1.85 -9.00 2.55
CA GLY A 26 -2.74 -9.79 1.73
C GLY A 26 -2.29 -9.88 0.28
N HIS A 27 -1.45 -8.95 -0.16
CA HIS A 27 -0.91 -8.94 -1.52
C HIS A 27 0.51 -9.47 -1.60
N GLY A 28 1.01 -10.07 -0.53
CA GLY A 28 2.31 -10.75 -0.58
C GLY A 28 3.49 -10.02 0.04
N MET A 29 3.26 -8.86 0.67
CA MET A 29 4.32 -8.17 1.37
C MET A 29 4.75 -8.96 2.61
N CYS A 30 6.05 -8.99 2.90
CA CYS A 30 6.51 -9.69 4.09
C CYS A 30 6.38 -8.80 5.34
N GLU A 31 6.32 -9.45 6.50
CA GLU A 31 6.12 -8.73 7.76
C GLU A 31 7.29 -7.79 8.10
N ASP A 32 8.49 -8.13 7.66
CA ASP A 32 9.65 -7.29 7.91
C ASP A 32 9.51 -5.91 7.30
N CYS A 33 8.69 -5.79 6.26
CA CYS A 33 8.47 -4.52 5.60
C CYS A 33 7.71 -3.53 6.46
N LYS A 34 7.08 -3.98 7.54
CA LYS A 34 6.37 -3.10 8.46
C LYS A 34 7.35 -2.17 9.17
N ALA A 35 8.47 -2.71 9.63
CA ALA A 35 9.48 -1.95 10.32
C ALA A 35 10.32 -1.10 9.35
N ASN A 36 10.49 -1.60 8.14
CA ASN A 36 11.32 -0.93 7.14
C ASN A 36 10.66 -0.98 5.76
N PRO A 37 9.58 -0.20 5.56
CA PRO A 37 8.84 -0.25 4.30
C PRO A 37 9.69 0.15 3.11
N PRO A 38 9.53 -0.52 1.96
CA PRO A 38 10.29 -0.16 0.77
C PRO A 38 9.82 1.18 0.19
N PRO A 39 10.75 2.06 -0.19
CA PRO A 39 10.40 3.35 -0.78
C PRO A 39 10.10 3.21 -2.28
N VAL A 40 9.21 2.30 -2.63
CA VAL A 40 8.83 2.06 -4.02
C VAL A 40 7.45 2.63 -4.30
N PRO A 41 7.22 3.15 -5.51
CA PRO A 41 5.90 3.67 -5.87
C PRO A 41 4.86 2.56 -5.82
N LEU A 42 3.64 2.94 -5.49
CA LEU A 42 2.55 1.97 -5.37
C LEU A 42 2.32 1.21 -6.68
N GLN A 43 2.49 1.91 -7.82
CA GLN A 43 2.35 1.27 -9.13
C GLN A 43 3.36 0.13 -9.31
N HIS A 44 4.56 0.29 -8.77
CA HIS A 44 5.58 -0.73 -8.85
C HIS A 44 5.20 -1.93 -7.98
N PHE A 45 4.70 -1.68 -6.79
CA PHE A 45 4.23 -2.73 -5.90
C PHE A 45 3.08 -3.50 -6.55
N ALA A 46 2.12 -2.78 -7.14
CA ALA A 46 0.98 -3.42 -7.80
C ALA A 46 1.42 -4.29 -8.97
N SER A 47 2.41 -3.82 -9.73
CA SER A 47 2.94 -4.58 -10.85
C SER A 47 3.55 -5.91 -10.40
N LYS A 48 4.22 -5.92 -9.26
CA LYS A 48 4.88 -7.12 -8.76
C LYS A 48 3.96 -8.05 -7.98
N HIS A 49 3.02 -7.50 -7.23
CA HIS A 49 2.26 -8.28 -6.26
C HIS A 49 0.77 -8.38 -6.58
N CYS A 50 0.24 -7.48 -7.38
CA CYS A 50 -1.19 -7.46 -7.69
C CYS A 50 -1.48 -7.71 -9.16
N GLY A 51 -0.50 -8.21 -9.90
CA GLY A 51 -0.66 -8.47 -11.32
C GLY A 51 -0.97 -7.22 -12.13
N GLY A 52 -0.58 -6.05 -11.62
CA GLY A 52 -0.82 -4.78 -12.29
C GLY A 52 -2.14 -4.12 -11.94
N ASP A 53 -2.90 -4.67 -11.00
CA ASP A 53 -4.19 -4.11 -10.61
C ASP A 53 -4.03 -2.97 -9.60
N LEU A 54 -3.47 -1.86 -10.09
CA LEU A 54 -3.23 -0.70 -9.25
C LEU A 54 -4.53 -0.09 -8.72
N SER A 55 -5.55 -0.01 -9.56
CA SER A 55 -6.83 0.57 -9.16
C SER A 55 -7.47 -0.18 -8.00
N GLY A 56 -7.44 -1.51 -8.06
CA GLY A 56 -7.97 -2.34 -6.99
C GLY A 56 -7.19 -2.15 -5.69
N LEU A 57 -5.87 -2.07 -5.80
CA LEU A 57 -5.03 -1.86 -4.63
C LEU A 57 -5.30 -0.50 -3.98
N ILE A 58 -5.41 0.54 -4.78
CA ILE A 58 -5.69 1.88 -4.27
C ILE A 58 -7.05 1.88 -3.56
N ARG A 59 -8.03 1.21 -4.14
CA ARG A 59 -9.36 1.12 -3.54
C ARG A 59 -9.32 0.45 -2.17
N GLU A 60 -8.60 -0.66 -2.06
CA GLU A 60 -8.48 -1.37 -0.79
C GLU A 60 -7.75 -0.53 0.26
N LEU A 61 -6.68 0.15 -0.14
CA LEU A 61 -5.92 0.99 0.77
C LEU A 61 -6.75 2.18 1.25
N SER A 62 -7.49 2.80 0.34
CA SER A 62 -8.34 3.94 0.68
C SER A 62 -9.45 3.53 1.64
N ALA A 63 -10.03 2.35 1.43
CA ALA A 63 -11.06 1.83 2.31
C ALA A 63 -10.51 1.56 3.70
N ALA A 64 -9.33 0.96 3.79
CA ALA A 64 -8.70 0.66 5.06
C ALA A 64 -8.34 1.93 5.82
N ALA A 65 -7.81 2.93 5.12
CA ALA A 65 -7.43 4.19 5.74
C ALA A 65 -8.64 5.02 6.15
N ALA A 66 -9.69 4.96 5.35
CA ALA A 66 -10.91 5.74 5.62
C ALA A 66 -11.71 5.17 6.78
N ASP A 67 -11.40 3.94 7.19
CA ASP A 67 -12.13 3.25 8.23
C ASP A 67 -11.83 3.79 9.62
N ASN A 68 -10.93 4.73 9.69
CA ASN A 68 -10.62 5.41 10.93
C ASN A 68 -11.44 6.71 11.01
#